data_696fd434fc74dff12b71a9e4698e5a58
#
_entry.id   696fd434fc74dff12b71a9e4698e5a58
#
_cell.length_a   1.000
_cell.length_b   1.000
_cell.length_c   1.000
_cell.angle_alpha   90.00
_cell.angle_beta   90.00
_cell.angle_gamma   90.00
#
_symmetry.space_group_name_H-M   'P 1'
#
loop_
_entity.id
_entity.type
_entity.pdbx_description
1 polymer ?
#
loop_
_entity_poly.entity_id
_entity_poly.type
_entity_poly.pdbx_seq_one_letter_code
_entity_poly.pdbx_strand_id
1 'polypeptide(L)'
;VSSFQLETLSSIRPHVAVITNITEDHLNRHYTMENYIFLKAKLLRNMRESEFAVLNHDDPNVRALAKDARCAVRWFSVRERVDGAYLYDGGLYFENEKIMDASDLALKGGHNVMNALAAICAARLMGADSASAAKALANMRGVRHRIEKVREVNGVTYINDSKGTNVDATLRAVACMPSETVLLLGGQDKGYD
;
A
#
# COMPACT_ATOMS: atom_id res chain seq x y z
N VAL A 1 -10.49 -5.17 -1.09
CA VAL A 1 -11.75 -5.09 -0.32
C VAL A 1 -11.78 -3.74 0.39
N SER A 2 -12.87 -2.96 0.24
CA SER A 2 -13.05 -1.68 0.93
C SER A 2 -13.61 -1.87 2.34
N SER A 3 -13.47 -0.84 3.20
CA SER A 3 -14.10 -0.82 4.52
C SER A 3 -15.63 -0.98 4.45
N PHE A 4 -16.26 -0.38 3.42
CA PHE A 4 -17.71 -0.54 3.16
C PHE A 4 -18.12 -2.00 2.89
N GLN A 5 -17.33 -2.71 2.10
CA GLN A 5 -17.58 -4.14 1.85
C GLN A 5 -17.39 -4.97 3.12
N LEU A 6 -16.40 -4.62 3.95
CA LEU A 6 -16.14 -5.30 5.21
C LEU A 6 -17.24 -5.06 6.28
N GLU A 7 -18.08 -4.02 6.15
CA GLU A 7 -19.23 -3.84 7.04
C GLU A 7 -20.13 -5.09 7.04
N THR A 8 -20.43 -5.61 5.87
CA THR A 8 -21.39 -6.71 5.66
C THR A 8 -20.75 -8.07 5.45
N LEU A 9 -19.47 -8.13 5.07
CA LEU A 9 -18.74 -9.37 4.87
C LEU A 9 -18.42 -10.04 6.21
N SER A 10 -18.99 -11.24 6.43
CA SER A 10 -18.76 -12.05 7.63
C SER A 10 -17.98 -13.33 7.38
N SER A 11 -17.99 -13.85 6.15
CA SER A 11 -17.45 -15.18 5.79
C SER A 11 -16.12 -15.14 5.03
N ILE A 12 -15.58 -13.94 4.72
CA ILE A 12 -14.32 -13.84 3.99
C ILE A 12 -13.17 -14.48 4.79
N ARG A 13 -12.41 -15.32 4.12
CA ARG A 13 -11.24 -15.99 4.67
C ARG A 13 -10.15 -16.08 3.59
N PRO A 14 -9.31 -15.05 3.44
CA PRO A 14 -8.22 -15.08 2.46
C PRO A 14 -7.08 -15.99 2.93
N HIS A 15 -6.35 -16.59 2.00
CA HIS A 15 -5.11 -17.30 2.31
C HIS A 15 -3.98 -16.30 2.64
N VAL A 16 -3.93 -15.18 1.92
CA VAL A 16 -3.04 -14.04 2.23
C VAL A 16 -3.88 -12.77 2.26
N ALA A 17 -3.84 -12.05 3.36
CA ALA A 17 -4.44 -10.72 3.52
C ALA A 17 -3.35 -9.67 3.59
N VAL A 18 -3.49 -8.58 2.83
CA VAL A 18 -2.54 -7.46 2.85
C VAL A 18 -3.23 -6.20 3.36
N ILE A 19 -2.64 -5.53 4.36
CA ILE A 19 -3.08 -4.23 4.84
C ILE A 19 -1.90 -3.26 4.75
N THR A 20 -1.99 -2.29 3.84
CA THR A 20 -0.88 -1.40 3.51
C THR A 20 -0.75 -0.21 4.45
N ASN A 21 -1.86 0.43 4.77
CA ASN A 21 -1.94 1.54 5.71
C ASN A 21 -3.38 1.74 6.19
N ILE A 22 -3.51 2.41 7.33
CA ILE A 22 -4.80 2.88 7.86
C ILE A 22 -4.62 4.34 8.28
N THR A 23 -4.84 5.25 7.35
CA THR A 23 -4.88 6.69 7.55
C THR A 23 -6.32 7.17 7.50
N GLU A 24 -6.58 8.35 8.03
CA GLU A 24 -7.91 8.94 8.08
C GLU A 24 -8.56 8.97 6.69
N ASP A 25 -9.71 8.35 6.57
CA ASP A 25 -10.56 8.38 5.38
C ASP A 25 -11.98 7.93 5.75
N HIS A 26 -12.97 8.42 5.01
CA HIS A 26 -14.37 8.01 5.15
C HIS A 26 -14.98 8.19 6.57
N LEU A 27 -14.49 9.13 7.38
CA LEU A 27 -15.04 9.38 8.73
C LEU A 27 -16.46 9.94 8.69
N ASN A 28 -16.88 10.56 7.59
CA ASN A 28 -18.28 10.90 7.34
C ASN A 28 -19.22 9.67 7.34
N ARG A 29 -18.68 8.47 7.13
CA ARG A 29 -19.42 7.17 7.16
C ARG A 29 -19.11 6.36 8.40
N HIS A 30 -17.86 6.29 8.80
CA HIS A 30 -17.42 5.42 9.90
C HIS A 30 -17.40 6.15 11.25
N TYR A 31 -17.53 7.47 11.25
CA TYR A 31 -17.61 8.38 12.39
C TYR A 31 -16.30 8.52 13.19
N THR A 32 -15.58 7.43 13.45
CA THR A 32 -14.33 7.44 14.22
C THR A 32 -13.25 6.58 13.57
N MET A 33 -11.98 6.89 13.87
CA MET A 33 -10.84 6.07 13.44
C MET A 33 -10.89 4.67 14.02
N GLU A 34 -11.35 4.51 15.26
CA GLU A 34 -11.50 3.20 15.92
C GLU A 34 -12.44 2.29 15.13
N ASN A 35 -13.59 2.83 14.70
CA ASN A 35 -14.54 2.11 13.85
C ASN A 35 -13.94 1.74 12.50
N TYR A 36 -13.22 2.68 11.88
CA TYR A 36 -12.57 2.44 10.60
C TYR A 36 -11.50 1.35 10.70
N ILE A 37 -10.65 1.38 11.74
CA ILE A 37 -9.65 0.35 12.04
C ILE A 37 -10.33 -1.00 12.30
N PHE A 38 -11.38 -1.03 13.14
CA PHE A 38 -12.15 -2.24 13.44
C PHE A 38 -12.71 -2.89 12.17
N LEU A 39 -13.29 -2.10 11.27
CA LEU A 39 -13.81 -2.61 10.00
C LEU A 39 -12.72 -3.21 9.11
N LYS A 40 -11.57 -2.54 8.99
CA LYS A 40 -10.43 -3.09 8.24
C LYS A 40 -9.87 -4.37 8.88
N ALA A 41 -9.83 -4.44 10.20
CA ALA A 41 -9.39 -5.62 10.95
C ALA A 41 -10.29 -6.85 10.72
N LYS A 42 -11.55 -6.66 10.34
CA LYS A 42 -12.45 -7.79 9.97
C LYS A 42 -11.89 -8.66 8.85
N LEU A 43 -11.00 -8.14 8.00
CA LEU A 43 -10.31 -8.94 6.98
C LEU A 43 -9.54 -10.11 7.58
N LEU A 44 -9.01 -9.96 8.80
CA LEU A 44 -8.21 -10.97 9.49
C LEU A 44 -9.05 -11.90 10.38
N ARG A 45 -10.31 -11.57 10.64
CA ARG A 45 -11.16 -12.18 11.67
C ARG A 45 -11.30 -13.70 11.54
N ASN A 46 -11.45 -14.20 10.32
CA ASN A 46 -11.71 -15.62 10.06
C ASN A 46 -10.44 -16.40 9.68
N MET A 47 -9.31 -15.72 9.61
CA MET A 47 -8.02 -16.33 9.27
C MET A 47 -7.52 -17.24 10.40
N ARG A 48 -6.78 -18.28 10.04
CA ARG A 48 -6.22 -19.30 10.93
C ARG A 48 -4.70 -19.34 10.82
N GLU A 49 -4.04 -20.12 11.64
CA GLU A 49 -2.59 -20.25 11.70
C GLU A 49 -1.91 -20.63 10.37
N SER A 50 -2.62 -21.32 9.47
CA SER A 50 -2.11 -21.70 8.15
C SER A 50 -2.18 -20.61 7.09
N GLU A 51 -2.67 -19.41 7.44
CA GLU A 51 -2.88 -18.28 6.55
C GLU A 51 -2.00 -17.10 6.98
N PHE A 52 -1.80 -16.12 6.09
CA PHE A 52 -0.83 -15.07 6.30
C PHE A 52 -1.47 -13.67 6.27
N ALA A 53 -1.19 -12.86 7.28
CA ALA A 53 -1.44 -11.43 7.27
C ALA A 53 -0.15 -10.68 6.93
N VAL A 54 -0.12 -10.01 5.79
CA VAL A 54 0.98 -9.11 5.37
C VAL A 54 0.65 -7.71 5.85
N LEU A 55 1.36 -7.23 6.86
CA LEU A 55 1.07 -5.99 7.57
C LEU A 55 2.21 -4.98 7.46
N ASN A 56 1.87 -3.70 7.35
CA ASN A 56 2.84 -2.62 7.36
C ASN A 56 3.37 -2.39 8.77
N HIS A 57 4.67 -2.65 8.99
CA HIS A 57 5.33 -2.43 10.27
C HIS A 57 5.49 -0.94 10.59
N ASP A 58 5.60 -0.09 9.58
CA ASP A 58 5.83 1.35 9.72
C ASP A 58 4.56 2.13 10.07
N ASP A 59 3.38 1.52 9.91
CA ASP A 59 2.08 2.12 10.23
C ASP A 59 1.61 1.63 11.61
N PRO A 60 1.49 2.51 12.62
CA PRO A 60 1.14 2.11 13.97
C PRO A 60 -0.26 1.50 14.09
N ASN A 61 -1.24 1.95 13.27
CA ASN A 61 -2.59 1.41 13.26
C ASN A 61 -2.60 -0.02 12.69
N VAL A 62 -1.85 -0.25 11.61
CA VAL A 62 -1.73 -1.58 11.00
C VAL A 62 -0.93 -2.52 11.91
N ARG A 63 0.17 -2.04 12.49
CA ARG A 63 0.98 -2.83 13.42
C ARG A 63 0.20 -3.32 14.64
N ALA A 64 -0.70 -2.49 15.15
CA ALA A 64 -1.54 -2.86 16.29
C ALA A 64 -2.46 -4.06 16.00
N LEU A 65 -2.85 -4.29 14.75
CA LEU A 65 -3.73 -5.40 14.36
C LEU A 65 -3.10 -6.79 14.59
N ALA A 66 -1.77 -6.85 14.64
CA ALA A 66 -1.06 -8.12 14.86
C ALA A 66 -1.38 -8.77 16.22
N LYS A 67 -1.78 -7.97 17.23
CA LYS A 67 -2.08 -8.48 18.58
C LYS A 67 -3.24 -9.48 18.59
N ASP A 68 -4.22 -9.27 17.71
CA ASP A 68 -5.45 -10.06 17.67
C ASP A 68 -5.47 -11.02 16.46
N ALA A 69 -4.39 -11.05 15.67
CA ALA A 69 -4.29 -11.92 14.51
C ALA A 69 -4.10 -13.38 14.94
N ARG A 70 -4.98 -14.27 14.45
CA ARG A 70 -4.86 -15.73 14.66
C ARG A 70 -4.02 -16.43 13.58
N CYS A 71 -3.70 -15.70 12.51
CA CYS A 71 -2.89 -16.16 11.39
C CYS A 71 -1.42 -15.80 11.59
N ALA A 72 -0.55 -16.37 10.78
CA ALA A 72 0.87 -16.00 10.76
C ALA A 72 1.02 -14.56 10.23
N VAL A 73 1.66 -13.69 11.02
CA VAL A 73 1.95 -12.31 10.59
C VAL A 73 3.28 -12.29 9.86
N ARG A 74 3.30 -11.62 8.70
CA ARG A 74 4.49 -11.23 7.97
C ARG A 74 4.47 -9.72 7.76
N TRP A 75 5.61 -9.10 7.92
CA TRP A 75 5.74 -7.66 7.90
C TRP A 75 6.29 -7.16 6.57
N PHE A 76 6.02 -5.91 6.25
CA PHE A 76 6.86 -5.16 5.33
C PHE A 76 7.21 -3.80 5.93
N SER A 77 8.44 -3.32 5.64
CA SER A 77 8.96 -2.07 6.17
C SER A 77 9.96 -1.43 5.23
N VAL A 78 9.94 -0.09 5.15
CA VAL A 78 10.98 0.71 4.50
C VAL A 78 12.00 1.28 5.50
N ARG A 79 11.77 1.07 6.81
CA ARG A 79 12.57 1.68 7.89
C ARG A 79 13.52 0.69 8.55
N GLU A 80 13.14 -0.57 8.64
CA GLU A 80 13.90 -1.58 9.38
C GLU A 80 13.75 -2.97 8.77
N ARG A 81 14.67 -3.87 9.13
CA ARG A 81 14.57 -5.29 8.76
C ARG A 81 13.49 -5.97 9.59
N VAL A 82 12.60 -6.68 8.94
CA VAL A 82 11.46 -7.36 9.55
C VAL A 82 11.35 -8.80 9.06
N ASP A 83 10.59 -9.63 9.76
CA ASP A 83 10.21 -10.97 9.30
C ASP A 83 9.18 -10.83 8.16
N GLY A 84 9.69 -10.84 6.92
CA GLY A 84 8.94 -10.62 5.69
C GLY A 84 9.73 -9.83 4.66
N ALA A 85 9.16 -8.72 4.14
CA ALA A 85 9.81 -7.91 3.11
C ALA A 85 10.30 -6.57 3.67
N TYR A 86 11.50 -6.12 3.26
CA TYR A 86 12.05 -4.86 3.74
C TYR A 86 12.99 -4.19 2.74
N LEU A 87 13.12 -2.87 2.89
CA LEU A 87 14.13 -2.07 2.20
C LEU A 87 15.41 -2.04 3.05
N TYR A 88 16.54 -2.40 2.44
CA TYR A 88 17.86 -2.27 3.08
C TYR A 88 18.91 -1.97 2.04
N ASP A 89 19.75 -0.96 2.29
CA ASP A 89 20.84 -0.52 1.41
C ASP A 89 20.43 -0.42 -0.08
N GLY A 90 19.29 0.24 -0.33
CA GLY A 90 18.72 0.41 -1.67
C GLY A 90 18.12 -0.84 -2.30
N GLY A 91 18.25 -2.02 -1.69
CA GLY A 91 17.68 -3.27 -2.15
C GLY A 91 16.34 -3.61 -1.50
N LEU A 92 15.46 -4.26 -2.25
CA LEU A 92 14.24 -4.87 -1.75
C LEU A 92 14.51 -6.33 -1.42
N TYR A 93 14.23 -6.71 -0.19
CA TYR A 93 14.47 -8.05 0.32
C TYR A 93 13.18 -8.74 0.73
N PHE A 94 13.18 -10.07 0.66
CA PHE A 94 12.23 -10.92 1.36
C PHE A 94 13.04 -11.90 2.23
N GLU A 95 12.80 -11.85 3.54
CA GLU A 95 13.63 -12.53 4.53
C GLU A 95 15.12 -12.13 4.35
N ASN A 96 15.99 -13.05 3.96
CA ASN A 96 17.42 -12.77 3.74
C ASN A 96 17.80 -12.72 2.25
N GLU A 97 16.84 -12.86 1.33
CA GLU A 97 17.06 -12.88 -0.10
C GLU A 97 16.81 -11.51 -0.72
N LYS A 98 17.81 -10.96 -1.42
CA LYS A 98 17.62 -9.74 -2.22
C LYS A 98 16.82 -10.08 -3.47
N ILE A 99 15.70 -9.41 -3.66
CA ILE A 99 14.81 -9.59 -4.81
C ILE A 99 15.25 -8.70 -5.98
N MET A 100 15.47 -7.39 -5.71
CA MET A 100 15.92 -6.43 -6.72
C MET A 100 16.40 -5.14 -6.06
N ASP A 101 16.99 -4.21 -6.83
CA ASP A 101 17.24 -2.86 -6.38
C ASP A 101 15.97 -2.00 -6.49
N ALA A 102 15.75 -1.12 -5.51
CA ALA A 102 14.61 -0.21 -5.53
C ALA A 102 14.65 0.76 -6.71
N SER A 103 15.86 1.08 -7.22
CA SER A 103 16.07 1.86 -8.44
C SER A 103 15.51 1.20 -9.69
N ASP A 104 15.38 -0.12 -9.72
CA ASP A 104 14.90 -0.89 -10.86
C ASP A 104 13.37 -1.01 -10.90
N LEU A 105 12.67 -0.55 -9.85
CA LEU A 105 11.22 -0.46 -9.88
C LEU A 105 10.75 0.40 -11.05
N ALA A 106 9.80 -0.09 -11.83
CA ALA A 106 9.19 0.68 -12.92
C ALA A 106 8.41 1.89 -12.38
N LEU A 107 7.70 1.72 -11.28
CA LEU A 107 6.95 2.78 -10.60
C LEU A 107 7.83 3.44 -9.54
N LYS A 108 8.16 4.72 -9.73
CA LYS A 108 9.02 5.48 -8.83
C LYS A 108 8.25 6.06 -7.65
N GLY A 109 8.98 6.48 -6.62
CA GLY A 109 8.44 7.10 -5.39
C GLY A 109 8.36 6.17 -4.19
N GLY A 110 8.55 6.74 -2.99
CA GLY A 110 8.64 5.97 -1.74
C GLY A 110 7.39 5.14 -1.44
N HIS A 111 6.19 5.64 -1.79
CA HIS A 111 4.94 4.89 -1.66
C HIS A 111 4.92 3.64 -2.55
N ASN A 112 5.54 3.67 -3.74
CA ASN A 112 5.64 2.51 -4.62
C ASN A 112 6.67 1.50 -4.13
N VAL A 113 7.70 1.94 -3.41
CA VAL A 113 8.62 1.03 -2.69
C VAL A 113 7.84 0.24 -1.63
N MET A 114 7.02 0.90 -0.81
CA MET A 114 6.14 0.21 0.16
C MET A 114 5.17 -0.75 -0.51
N ASN A 115 4.53 -0.34 -1.60
CA ASN A 115 3.63 -1.20 -2.36
C ASN A 115 4.35 -2.41 -2.95
N ALA A 116 5.58 -2.24 -3.46
CA ALA A 116 6.41 -3.31 -3.97
C ALA A 116 6.79 -4.32 -2.88
N LEU A 117 7.17 -3.85 -1.68
CA LEU A 117 7.48 -4.73 -0.55
C LEU A 117 6.25 -5.54 -0.12
N ALA A 118 5.07 -4.91 -0.03
CA ALA A 118 3.82 -5.61 0.27
C ALA A 118 3.50 -6.68 -0.80
N ALA A 119 3.70 -6.34 -2.08
CA ALA A 119 3.49 -7.27 -3.19
C ALA A 119 4.49 -8.42 -3.21
N ILE A 120 5.79 -8.14 -2.98
CA ILE A 120 6.84 -9.16 -2.83
C ILE A 120 6.45 -10.12 -1.71
N CYS A 121 6.13 -9.60 -0.53
CA CYS A 121 5.77 -10.41 0.62
C CYS A 121 4.60 -11.34 0.29
N ALA A 122 3.51 -10.81 -0.24
CA ALA A 122 2.34 -11.59 -0.61
C ALA A 122 2.63 -12.64 -1.70
N ALA A 123 3.38 -12.27 -2.75
CA ALA A 123 3.72 -13.17 -3.86
C ALA A 123 4.61 -14.32 -3.40
N ARG A 124 5.62 -14.04 -2.57
CA ARG A 124 6.52 -15.05 -2.00
C ARG A 124 5.78 -16.05 -1.12
N LEU A 125 4.85 -15.59 -0.30
CA LEU A 125 3.98 -16.44 0.52
C LEU A 125 3.03 -17.30 -0.32
N MET A 126 2.69 -16.85 -1.53
CA MET A 126 1.90 -17.61 -2.51
C MET A 126 2.75 -18.54 -3.39
N GLY A 127 4.07 -18.63 -3.15
CA GLY A 127 4.97 -19.53 -3.85
C GLY A 127 5.62 -18.97 -5.13
N ALA A 128 5.48 -17.65 -5.40
CA ALA A 128 6.20 -17.04 -6.51
C ALA A 128 7.71 -17.03 -6.22
N ASP A 129 8.53 -17.29 -7.24
CA ASP A 129 9.98 -17.16 -7.13
C ASP A 129 10.44 -15.69 -7.23
N SER A 130 11.64 -15.42 -6.75
CA SER A 130 12.22 -14.07 -6.68
C SER A 130 12.41 -13.43 -8.04
N ALA A 131 12.84 -14.20 -9.04
CA ALA A 131 13.07 -13.68 -10.39
C ALA A 131 11.77 -13.23 -11.07
N SER A 132 10.71 -14.01 -10.90
CA SER A 132 9.37 -13.66 -11.39
C SER A 132 8.83 -12.41 -10.70
N ALA A 133 9.02 -12.28 -9.38
CA ALA A 133 8.61 -11.09 -8.62
C ALA A 133 9.37 -9.84 -9.10
N ALA A 134 10.69 -9.93 -9.21
CA ALA A 134 11.54 -8.84 -9.72
C ALA A 134 11.14 -8.42 -11.14
N LYS A 135 10.99 -9.38 -12.05
CA LYS A 135 10.58 -9.13 -13.44
C LYS A 135 9.22 -8.43 -13.53
N ALA A 136 8.25 -8.85 -12.72
CA ALA A 136 6.93 -8.23 -12.68
C ALA A 136 7.01 -6.76 -12.25
N LEU A 137 7.75 -6.46 -11.17
CA LEU A 137 7.91 -5.11 -10.62
C LEU A 137 8.70 -4.18 -11.56
N ALA A 138 9.75 -4.70 -12.22
CA ALA A 138 10.53 -3.94 -13.20
C ALA A 138 9.75 -3.59 -14.47
N ASN A 139 8.67 -4.32 -14.79
CA ASN A 139 7.85 -4.10 -15.98
C ASN A 139 6.43 -3.60 -15.66
N MET A 140 6.14 -3.29 -14.40
CA MET A 140 4.80 -2.88 -13.96
C MET A 140 4.41 -1.53 -14.58
N ARG A 141 3.25 -1.48 -15.21
CA ARG A 141 2.70 -0.21 -15.69
C ARG A 141 1.86 0.44 -14.60
N GLY A 142 1.91 1.77 -14.53
CA GLY A 142 1.06 2.54 -13.64
C GLY A 142 -0.43 2.32 -13.92
N VAL A 143 -1.24 2.48 -12.89
CA VAL A 143 -2.70 2.48 -13.03
C VAL A 143 -3.13 3.82 -13.62
N ARG A 144 -4.01 3.81 -14.62
CA ARG A 144 -4.58 5.04 -15.19
C ARG A 144 -5.18 5.91 -14.08
N HIS A 145 -5.01 7.22 -14.24
CA HIS A 145 -5.50 8.24 -13.31
C HIS A 145 -4.81 8.24 -11.93
N ARG A 146 -3.66 7.57 -11.79
CA ARG A 146 -2.83 7.60 -10.57
C ARG A 146 -1.41 8.02 -10.95
N ILE A 147 -1.08 9.29 -10.70
CA ILE A 147 0.19 9.94 -11.07
C ILE A 147 0.54 9.61 -12.54
N GLU A 148 -0.46 9.60 -13.39
CA GLU A 148 -0.37 9.22 -14.79
C GLU A 148 0.21 10.38 -15.60
N LYS A 149 1.39 10.22 -16.23
CA LYS A 149 1.87 11.17 -17.22
C LYS A 149 0.96 11.07 -18.45
N VAL A 150 0.14 12.09 -18.67
CA VAL A 150 -0.81 12.14 -19.79
C VAL A 150 -0.10 12.54 -21.06
N ARG A 151 0.66 13.64 -21.02
CA ARG A 151 1.45 14.17 -22.13
C ARG A 151 2.43 15.25 -21.70
N GLU A 152 3.26 15.66 -22.63
CA GLU A 152 4.13 16.81 -22.48
C GLU A 152 3.87 17.77 -23.66
N VAL A 153 3.73 19.06 -23.37
CA VAL A 153 3.49 20.11 -24.36
C VAL A 153 4.35 21.32 -24.00
N ASN A 154 5.20 21.77 -24.94
CA ASN A 154 6.09 22.93 -24.74
C ASN A 154 6.92 22.87 -23.45
N GLY A 155 7.45 21.68 -23.10
CA GLY A 155 8.23 21.46 -21.87
C GLY A 155 7.39 21.34 -20.59
N VAL A 156 6.07 21.47 -20.66
CA VAL A 156 5.16 21.28 -19.52
C VAL A 156 4.63 19.85 -19.52
N THR A 157 4.91 19.09 -18.45
CA THR A 157 4.36 17.75 -18.24
C THR A 157 2.99 17.82 -17.58
N TYR A 158 2.00 17.19 -18.17
CA TYR A 158 0.64 17.08 -17.65
C TYR A 158 0.48 15.72 -16.96
N ILE A 159 0.09 15.75 -15.68
CA ILE A 159 -0.07 14.57 -14.84
C ILE A 159 -1.52 14.49 -14.35
N ASN A 160 -2.11 13.30 -14.43
CA ASN A 160 -3.45 13.02 -13.96
C ASN A 160 -3.38 12.11 -12.71
N ASP A 161 -3.84 12.62 -11.58
CA ASP A 161 -3.99 11.88 -10.32
C ASP A 161 -5.43 11.95 -9.79
N SER A 162 -6.41 11.91 -10.67
CA SER A 162 -7.83 11.98 -10.28
C SER A 162 -8.31 10.80 -9.40
N LYS A 163 -7.48 9.78 -9.20
CA LYS A 163 -7.68 8.73 -8.19
C LYS A 163 -7.21 9.13 -6.78
N GLY A 164 -6.46 10.20 -6.63
CA GLY A 164 -6.15 10.82 -5.33
C GLY A 164 -7.39 11.53 -4.79
N THR A 165 -8.20 10.83 -4.00
CA THR A 165 -9.51 11.31 -3.53
C THR A 165 -9.53 11.70 -2.06
N ASN A 166 -8.39 11.78 -1.41
CA ASN A 166 -8.20 12.23 -0.03
C ASN A 166 -6.88 13.01 0.13
N VAL A 167 -6.75 13.69 1.25
CA VAL A 167 -5.62 14.56 1.55
C VAL A 167 -4.28 13.79 1.53
N ASP A 168 -4.20 12.62 2.17
CA ASP A 168 -2.98 11.81 2.23
C ASP A 168 -2.51 11.38 0.83
N ALA A 169 -3.43 10.95 -0.04
CA ALA A 169 -3.10 10.61 -1.43
C ALA A 169 -2.55 11.81 -2.20
N THR A 170 -3.17 12.99 -2.04
CA THR A 170 -2.71 14.23 -2.69
C THR A 170 -1.33 14.65 -2.19
N LEU A 171 -1.08 14.61 -0.89
CA LEU A 171 0.24 14.95 -0.32
C LEU A 171 1.34 14.01 -0.83
N ARG A 172 1.06 12.71 -0.95
CA ARG A 172 2.00 11.74 -1.53
C ARG A 172 2.26 12.00 -3.01
N ALA A 173 1.23 12.37 -3.77
CA ALA A 173 1.38 12.72 -5.17
C ALA A 173 2.26 13.98 -5.32
N VAL A 174 1.99 15.04 -4.55
CA VAL A 174 2.76 16.28 -4.56
C VAL A 174 4.23 16.03 -4.19
N ALA A 175 4.49 15.17 -3.19
CA ALA A 175 5.85 14.82 -2.77
C ALA A 175 6.68 14.12 -3.88
N CYS A 176 6.03 13.60 -4.91
CA CYS A 176 6.69 12.99 -6.07
C CYS A 176 6.91 13.97 -7.22
N MET A 177 6.39 15.20 -7.13
CA MET A 177 6.47 16.20 -8.18
C MET A 177 7.74 17.06 -8.07
N PRO A 178 8.22 17.63 -9.20
CA PRO A 178 9.25 18.66 -9.17
C PRO A 178 8.77 19.91 -8.41
N SER A 179 9.71 20.72 -7.92
CA SER A 179 9.40 21.93 -7.15
C SER A 179 8.53 22.95 -7.88
N GLU A 180 8.63 23.02 -9.20
CA GLU A 180 7.83 23.92 -10.04
C GLU A 180 6.60 23.18 -10.57
N THR A 181 5.58 23.06 -9.74
CA THR A 181 4.34 22.34 -10.08
C THR A 181 3.13 23.22 -9.86
N VAL A 182 2.25 23.33 -10.86
CA VAL A 182 0.92 23.93 -10.70
C VAL A 182 -0.06 22.80 -10.35
N LEU A 183 -0.62 22.88 -9.14
CA LEU A 183 -1.55 21.90 -8.63
C LEU A 183 -3.00 22.36 -8.85
N LEU A 184 -3.79 21.55 -9.56
CA LEU A 184 -5.23 21.76 -9.71
C LEU A 184 -5.96 20.84 -8.74
N LEU A 185 -6.67 21.43 -7.79
CA LEU A 185 -7.49 20.74 -6.78
C LEU A 185 -8.94 21.11 -6.92
N GLY A 186 -9.81 20.18 -6.56
CA GLY A 186 -11.24 20.40 -6.50
C GLY A 186 -11.96 19.12 -6.08
N GLY A 187 -13.23 19.27 -5.69
CA GLY A 187 -14.06 18.14 -5.27
C GLY A 187 -15.03 18.54 -4.17
N GLN A 188 -15.70 17.53 -3.61
CA GLN A 188 -16.60 17.71 -2.49
C GLN A 188 -15.80 17.67 -1.19
N ASP A 189 -16.04 18.62 -0.30
CA ASP A 189 -15.52 18.58 1.06
C ASP A 189 -16.06 17.36 1.80
N LYS A 190 -15.16 16.62 2.43
CA LYS A 190 -15.46 15.42 3.23
C LYS A 190 -15.25 15.66 4.72
N GLY A 191 -15.08 16.92 5.13
CA GLY A 191 -14.85 17.31 6.52
C GLY A 191 -13.45 17.05 7.02
N TYR A 192 -12.44 17.18 6.16
CA TYR A 192 -11.04 17.23 6.57
C TYR A 192 -10.67 18.67 6.95
N ASP A 193 -9.97 18.82 8.09
CA ASP A 193 -9.34 20.09 8.50
C ASP A 193 -8.05 20.38 7.72
#